data_f9e0647704fef44cd060193c0926d6a5
#
_entry.id   f9e0647704fef44cd060193c0926d6a5
#
_cell.length_a   1.000
_cell.length_b   1.000
_cell.length_c   1.000
_cell.angle_alpha   90.00
_cell.angle_beta   90.00
_cell.angle_gamma   90.00
#
_symmetry.space_group_name_H-M   'P 1'
#
loop_
_entity.id
_entity.type
_entity.pdbx_description
1 polymer ?
#
loop_
_entity_poly.entity_id
_entity_poly.type
_entity_poly.pdbx_seq_one_letter_code
_entity_poly.pdbx_strand_id
1 'polypeptide(L)'
;MEFISFLVNGLSLGSIYAIIALGYTMVYGIAKLLNFAHGDIIMVGGYLVFTCMNSLSLPPVICVLVAMVVCTLLGITIERVAYKPLRGAPSLAVLITAIGVSYFLQNMALLIWGSAPKSFNSIVSMEPIRLFDGGLVITGETLVTIVVSAVIMVGLWLFVNKTKIGRAMLAVSEDRGAAQLMGVNVNATISITFAIGSALAAIAGALMCSAYPILQPTTGAMPGIKAFVAAVFGGIGSIPGAMVGGILLGVIENLSKAYISTQLADAIVFAVLIVVLLVKPTGILGKKINVKV
;
A
#
# COMPACT_ATOMS: atom_id res chain seq x y z
N MET A 1 0.82 -9.75 -29.33
CA MET A 1 -0.36 -9.33 -28.54
C MET A 1 -0.26 -9.77 -27.08
N GLU A 2 0.11 -11.02 -26.79
CA GLU A 2 0.24 -11.54 -25.41
C GLU A 2 1.19 -10.72 -24.52
N PHE A 3 2.36 -10.33 -25.02
CA PHE A 3 3.30 -9.50 -24.25
C PHE A 3 2.66 -8.20 -23.75
N ILE A 4 1.88 -7.51 -24.61
CA ILE A 4 1.19 -6.26 -24.24
C ILE A 4 0.14 -6.54 -23.18
N SER A 5 -0.60 -7.65 -23.29
CA SER A 5 -1.58 -8.06 -22.29
C SER A 5 -0.92 -8.30 -20.91
N PHE A 6 0.20 -9.02 -20.88
CA PHE A 6 0.94 -9.24 -19.65
C PHE A 6 1.52 -7.94 -19.08
N LEU A 7 1.96 -7.02 -19.92
CA LEU A 7 2.46 -5.72 -19.49
C LEU A 7 1.36 -4.86 -18.89
N VAL A 8 0.17 -4.82 -19.49
CA VAL A 8 -1.00 -4.09 -18.97
C VAL A 8 -1.46 -4.68 -17.63
N ASN A 9 -1.54 -6.01 -17.53
CA ASN A 9 -1.88 -6.68 -16.27
C ASN A 9 -0.81 -6.44 -15.19
N GLY A 10 0.47 -6.43 -15.58
CA GLY A 10 1.57 -6.09 -14.70
C GLY A 10 1.52 -4.63 -14.22
N LEU A 11 1.10 -3.71 -15.09
CA LEU A 11 0.89 -2.30 -14.75
C LEU A 11 -0.28 -2.15 -13.76
N SER A 12 -1.37 -2.91 -13.93
CA SER A 12 -2.49 -2.94 -12.98
C SER A 12 -2.05 -3.42 -11.60
N LEU A 13 -1.38 -4.58 -11.53
CA LEU A 13 -0.84 -5.13 -10.28
C LEU A 13 0.17 -4.17 -9.63
N GLY A 14 1.06 -3.61 -10.43
CA GLY A 14 2.04 -2.62 -9.99
C GLY A 14 1.42 -1.33 -9.48
N SER A 15 0.29 -0.94 -10.04
CA SER A 15 -0.48 0.22 -9.58
C SER A 15 -1.05 -0.01 -8.17
N ILE A 16 -1.54 -1.21 -7.86
CA ILE A 16 -1.96 -1.59 -6.51
C ILE A 16 -0.77 -1.55 -5.56
N TYR A 17 0.35 -2.18 -5.94
CA TYR A 17 1.56 -2.15 -5.12
C TYR A 17 2.08 -0.73 -4.90
N ALA A 18 1.97 0.15 -5.88
CA ALA A 18 2.37 1.55 -5.74
C ALA A 18 1.53 2.29 -4.69
N ILE A 19 0.19 2.11 -4.67
CA ILE A 19 -0.67 2.72 -3.63
C ILE A 19 -0.27 2.22 -2.24
N ILE A 20 -0.06 0.92 -2.08
CA ILE A 20 0.33 0.32 -0.81
C ILE A 20 1.72 0.83 -0.39
N ALA A 21 2.68 0.84 -1.34
CA ALA A 21 4.04 1.32 -1.12
C ALA A 21 4.09 2.81 -0.74
N LEU A 22 3.16 3.62 -1.24
CA LEU A 22 2.99 5.01 -0.82
C LEU A 22 2.62 5.10 0.66
N GLY A 23 1.71 4.26 1.15
CA GLY A 23 1.37 4.19 2.57
C GLY A 23 2.59 3.85 3.43
N TYR A 24 3.36 2.82 3.06
CA TYR A 24 4.62 2.47 3.74
C TYR A 24 5.63 3.60 3.69
N THR A 25 5.86 4.18 2.52
CA THR A 25 6.84 5.24 2.32
C THR A 25 6.50 6.50 3.11
N MET A 26 5.23 6.86 3.22
CA MET A 26 4.80 8.00 4.03
C MET A 26 5.06 7.74 5.51
N VAL A 27 4.60 6.61 6.03
CA VAL A 27 4.77 6.27 7.45
C VAL A 27 6.25 6.17 7.79
N TYR A 28 7.04 5.42 7.04
CA TYR A 28 8.48 5.31 7.32
C TYR A 28 9.23 6.62 7.07
N GLY A 29 8.93 7.34 6.01
CA GLY A 29 9.59 8.60 5.69
C GLY A 29 9.43 9.65 6.79
N ILE A 30 8.26 9.73 7.40
CA ILE A 30 7.91 10.77 8.36
C ILE A 30 8.06 10.28 9.81
N ALA A 31 7.50 9.11 10.12
CA ALA A 31 7.56 8.56 11.47
C ALA A 31 8.82 7.76 11.76
N LYS A 32 9.61 7.37 10.75
CA LYS A 32 10.78 6.48 10.85
C LYS A 32 10.45 5.16 11.55
N LEU A 33 9.21 4.69 11.41
CA LEU A 33 8.70 3.47 12.01
C LEU A 33 8.26 2.51 10.90
N LEU A 34 8.66 1.25 10.99
CA LEU A 34 8.18 0.19 10.11
C LEU A 34 6.81 -0.29 10.61
N ASN A 35 5.80 -0.22 9.73
CA ASN A 35 4.44 -0.66 10.05
C ASN A 35 4.07 -1.92 9.26
N PHE A 36 4.45 -3.10 9.75
CA PHE A 36 4.08 -4.36 9.08
C PHE A 36 2.59 -4.68 9.16
N ALA A 37 1.84 -4.09 10.12
CA ALA A 37 0.39 -4.19 10.17
C ALA A 37 -0.33 -3.48 9.01
N HIS A 38 0.39 -2.72 8.16
CA HIS A 38 -0.20 -2.02 7.02
C HIS A 38 -0.86 -2.98 6.02
N GLY A 39 -0.28 -4.18 5.81
CA GLY A 39 -0.89 -5.23 5.02
C GLY A 39 -2.24 -5.70 5.57
N ASP A 40 -2.37 -5.78 6.88
CA ASP A 40 -3.62 -6.21 7.52
C ASP A 40 -4.69 -5.12 7.48
N ILE A 41 -4.32 -3.85 7.40
CA ILE A 41 -5.27 -2.76 7.12
C ILE A 41 -5.87 -2.91 5.71
N ILE A 42 -5.09 -3.40 4.73
CA ILE A 42 -5.59 -3.74 3.38
C ILE A 42 -6.67 -4.81 3.48
N MET A 43 -6.40 -5.89 4.21
CA MET A 43 -7.35 -6.96 4.48
C MET A 43 -8.62 -6.44 5.14
N VAL A 44 -8.50 -5.63 6.21
CA VAL A 44 -9.65 -5.03 6.89
C VAL A 44 -10.46 -4.16 5.92
N GLY A 45 -9.81 -3.36 5.08
CA GLY A 45 -10.45 -2.59 4.01
C GLY A 45 -11.27 -3.46 3.07
N GLY A 46 -10.70 -4.57 2.59
CA GLY A 46 -11.41 -5.56 1.77
C GLY A 46 -12.63 -6.15 2.47
N TYR A 47 -12.49 -6.57 3.74
CA TYR A 47 -13.62 -7.10 4.52
C TYR A 47 -14.71 -6.08 4.79
N LEU A 48 -14.37 -4.82 5.02
CA LEU A 48 -15.35 -3.75 5.20
C LEU A 48 -16.16 -3.52 3.92
N VAL A 49 -15.49 -3.43 2.76
CA VAL A 49 -16.18 -3.31 1.47
C VAL A 49 -17.07 -4.53 1.22
N PHE A 50 -16.56 -5.75 1.44
CA PHE A 50 -17.33 -6.99 1.34
C PHE A 50 -18.59 -6.95 2.21
N THR A 51 -18.46 -6.56 3.47
CA THR A 51 -19.58 -6.49 4.41
C THR A 51 -20.60 -5.43 3.99
N CYS A 52 -20.16 -4.24 3.60
CA CYS A 52 -21.04 -3.17 3.14
C CYS A 52 -21.81 -3.55 1.87
N MET A 53 -21.17 -4.24 0.92
CA MET A 53 -21.82 -4.68 -0.31
C MET A 53 -22.82 -5.80 -0.08
N ASN A 54 -22.45 -6.83 0.71
CA ASN A 54 -23.28 -8.03 0.88
C ASN A 54 -24.33 -7.91 1.98
N SER A 55 -24.02 -7.23 3.10
CA SER A 55 -24.95 -7.13 4.23
C SER A 55 -25.80 -5.87 4.21
N LEU A 56 -25.25 -4.76 3.68
CA LEU A 56 -25.96 -3.46 3.64
C LEU A 56 -26.44 -3.11 2.23
N SER A 57 -26.07 -3.90 1.21
CA SER A 57 -26.43 -3.68 -0.21
C SER A 57 -26.16 -2.25 -0.69
N LEU A 58 -25.07 -1.63 -0.18
CA LEU A 58 -24.70 -0.27 -0.52
C LEU A 58 -23.97 -0.21 -1.88
N PRO A 59 -24.08 0.92 -2.60
CA PRO A 59 -23.32 1.14 -3.83
C PRO A 59 -21.81 1.01 -3.58
N PRO A 60 -21.04 0.43 -4.52
CA PRO A 60 -19.59 0.16 -4.34
C PRO A 60 -18.77 1.37 -3.90
N VAL A 61 -19.06 2.55 -4.46
CA VAL A 61 -18.34 3.79 -4.11
C VAL A 61 -18.53 4.15 -2.63
N ILE A 62 -19.77 4.01 -2.12
CA ILE A 62 -20.08 4.27 -0.70
C ILE A 62 -19.37 3.25 0.18
N CYS A 63 -19.33 1.97 -0.22
CA CYS A 63 -18.61 0.93 0.51
C CYS A 63 -17.12 1.26 0.66
N VAL A 64 -16.47 1.73 -0.42
CA VAL A 64 -15.07 2.15 -0.38
C VAL A 64 -14.88 3.36 0.54
N LEU A 65 -15.76 4.36 0.49
CA LEU A 65 -15.69 5.53 1.38
C LEU A 65 -15.84 5.15 2.85
N VAL A 66 -16.78 4.26 3.18
CA VAL A 66 -16.95 3.73 4.54
C VAL A 66 -15.69 2.98 4.98
N ALA A 67 -15.15 2.11 4.14
CA ALA A 67 -13.90 1.39 4.41
C ALA A 67 -12.73 2.36 4.65
N MET A 68 -12.60 3.42 3.85
CA MET A 68 -11.59 4.46 4.05
C MET A 68 -11.71 5.13 5.41
N VAL A 69 -12.92 5.52 5.82
CA VAL A 69 -13.14 6.17 7.12
C VAL A 69 -12.80 5.23 8.27
N VAL A 70 -13.29 3.99 8.24
CA VAL A 70 -13.05 3.01 9.30
C VAL A 70 -11.56 2.63 9.37
N CYS A 71 -10.91 2.38 8.23
CA CYS A 71 -9.48 2.08 8.20
C CYS A 71 -8.62 3.28 8.65
N THR A 72 -9.05 4.52 8.35
CA THR A 72 -8.39 5.74 8.86
C THR A 72 -8.45 5.79 10.38
N LEU A 73 -9.63 5.55 10.97
CA LEU A 73 -9.79 5.51 12.43
C LEU A 73 -8.96 4.37 13.05
N LEU A 74 -8.96 3.20 12.42
CA LEU A 74 -8.15 2.06 12.83
C LEU A 74 -6.65 2.41 12.80
N GLY A 75 -6.17 3.04 11.74
CA GLY A 75 -4.77 3.45 11.61
C GLY A 75 -4.34 4.48 12.67
N ILE A 76 -5.20 5.46 12.97
CA ILE A 76 -4.96 6.42 14.06
C ILE A 76 -4.94 5.70 15.42
N THR A 77 -5.83 4.72 15.62
CA THR A 77 -5.88 3.93 16.87
C THR A 77 -4.62 3.11 17.04
N ILE A 78 -4.18 2.40 15.99
CA ILE A 78 -2.94 1.62 15.98
C ILE A 78 -1.74 2.54 16.26
N GLU A 79 -1.68 3.71 15.63
CA GLU A 79 -0.62 4.67 15.88
C GLU A 79 -0.59 5.11 17.36
N ARG A 80 -1.73 5.50 17.91
CA ARG A 80 -1.81 6.02 19.28
C ARG A 80 -1.53 4.98 20.35
N VAL A 81 -2.04 3.75 20.16
CA VAL A 81 -1.97 2.69 21.17
C VAL A 81 -0.67 1.90 21.05
N ALA A 82 -0.26 1.53 19.84
CA ALA A 82 0.87 0.65 19.63
C ALA A 82 2.18 1.38 19.31
N TYR A 83 2.16 2.41 18.45
CA TYR A 83 3.39 3.04 17.96
C TYR A 83 3.83 4.27 18.72
N LYS A 84 2.89 5.11 19.17
CA LYS A 84 3.21 6.35 19.90
C LYS A 84 4.03 6.10 21.18
N PRO A 85 3.70 5.08 22.02
CA PRO A 85 4.50 4.77 23.20
C PRO A 85 5.93 4.32 22.90
N LEU A 86 6.15 3.76 21.69
CA LEU A 86 7.43 3.18 21.27
C LEU A 86 8.31 4.11 20.43
N ARG A 87 7.97 5.39 20.30
CA ARG A 87 8.72 6.33 19.45
C ARG A 87 10.16 6.58 19.90
N GLY A 88 10.49 6.32 21.17
CA GLY A 88 11.84 6.38 21.73
C GLY A 88 12.47 5.00 21.99
N ALA A 89 11.77 3.91 21.67
CA ALA A 89 12.24 2.56 21.89
C ALA A 89 13.20 2.08 20.78
N PRO A 90 14.01 1.05 21.05
CA PRO A 90 14.82 0.40 20.02
C PRO A 90 13.95 -0.08 18.85
N SER A 91 14.51 -0.04 17.62
CA SER A 91 13.80 -0.45 16.38
C SER A 91 13.27 -1.88 16.43
N LEU A 92 13.94 -2.77 17.18
CA LEU A 92 13.48 -4.15 17.39
C LEU A 92 12.15 -4.22 18.15
N ALA A 93 11.96 -3.40 19.19
CA ALA A 93 10.70 -3.35 19.95
C ALA A 93 9.54 -2.89 19.07
N VAL A 94 9.78 -1.88 18.22
CA VAL A 94 8.80 -1.40 17.24
C VAL A 94 8.44 -2.50 16.24
N LEU A 95 9.44 -3.24 15.74
CA LEU A 95 9.26 -4.35 14.80
C LEU A 95 8.38 -5.45 15.40
N ILE A 96 8.72 -5.90 16.62
CA ILE A 96 7.95 -6.95 17.32
C ILE A 96 6.50 -6.49 17.56
N THR A 97 6.32 -5.24 17.96
CA THR A 97 4.97 -4.67 18.14
C THR A 97 4.18 -4.63 16.82
N ALA A 98 4.82 -4.26 15.71
CA ALA A 98 4.20 -4.26 14.40
C ALA A 98 3.71 -5.66 14.00
N ILE A 99 4.52 -6.69 14.24
CA ILE A 99 4.16 -8.09 14.02
C ILE A 99 3.00 -8.50 14.96
N GLY A 100 3.06 -8.11 16.24
CA GLY A 100 2.00 -8.38 17.20
C GLY A 100 0.66 -7.77 16.78
N VAL A 101 0.65 -6.51 16.32
CA VAL A 101 -0.55 -5.85 15.79
C VAL A 101 -1.06 -6.56 14.53
N SER A 102 -0.17 -7.00 13.64
CA SER A 102 -0.52 -7.76 12.44
C SER A 102 -1.28 -9.04 12.81
N TYR A 103 -0.70 -9.88 13.66
CA TYR A 103 -1.38 -11.11 14.12
C TYR A 103 -2.67 -10.82 14.88
N PHE A 104 -2.72 -9.77 15.67
CA PHE A 104 -3.95 -9.36 16.35
C PHE A 104 -5.06 -9.05 15.35
N LEU A 105 -4.80 -8.27 14.30
CA LEU A 105 -5.79 -7.94 13.26
C LEU A 105 -6.23 -9.18 12.48
N GLN A 106 -5.32 -10.09 12.12
CA GLN A 106 -5.64 -11.34 11.44
C GLN A 106 -6.55 -12.23 12.29
N ASN A 107 -6.25 -12.40 13.59
CA ASN A 107 -7.08 -13.18 14.49
C ASN A 107 -8.44 -12.52 14.76
N MET A 108 -8.50 -11.19 14.86
CA MET A 108 -9.77 -10.48 14.95
C MET A 108 -10.62 -10.68 13.68
N ALA A 109 -10.00 -10.67 12.51
CA ALA A 109 -10.69 -10.96 11.25
C ALA A 109 -11.23 -12.40 11.22
N LEU A 110 -10.46 -13.39 11.71
CA LEU A 110 -10.90 -14.78 11.88
C LEU A 110 -12.13 -14.89 12.77
N LEU A 111 -12.16 -14.15 13.88
CA LEU A 111 -13.29 -14.18 14.84
C LEU A 111 -14.54 -13.51 14.26
N ILE A 112 -14.39 -12.42 13.50
CA ILE A 112 -15.52 -11.62 12.98
C ILE A 112 -16.11 -12.26 11.71
N TRP A 113 -15.25 -12.66 10.75
CA TRP A 113 -15.68 -13.13 9.42
C TRP A 113 -15.50 -14.63 9.21
N GLY A 114 -14.78 -15.31 10.10
CA GLY A 114 -14.49 -16.74 10.01
C GLY A 114 -13.26 -17.04 9.16
N SER A 115 -12.85 -18.32 9.13
CA SER A 115 -11.67 -18.79 8.41
C SER A 115 -11.92 -19.13 6.94
N ALA A 116 -13.17 -19.35 6.55
CA ALA A 116 -13.52 -19.73 5.18
C ALA A 116 -13.27 -18.56 4.21
N PRO A 117 -12.62 -18.82 3.05
CA PRO A 117 -12.46 -17.81 2.01
C PRO A 117 -13.81 -17.25 1.56
N LYS A 118 -13.89 -15.93 1.40
CA LYS A 118 -15.11 -15.26 0.92
C LYS A 118 -14.90 -14.88 -0.56
N SER A 119 -15.91 -15.14 -1.38
CA SER A 119 -15.93 -14.65 -2.76
C SER A 119 -16.27 -13.17 -2.75
N PHE A 120 -15.39 -12.36 -3.31
CA PHE A 120 -15.55 -10.90 -3.38
C PHE A 120 -16.17 -10.52 -4.73
N ASN A 121 -17.28 -9.79 -4.68
CA ASN A 121 -17.87 -9.23 -5.89
C ASN A 121 -17.09 -7.98 -6.30
N SER A 122 -16.72 -7.88 -7.58
CA SER A 122 -15.98 -6.71 -8.08
C SER A 122 -16.78 -5.42 -7.83
N ILE A 123 -16.06 -4.38 -7.38
CA ILE A 123 -16.63 -3.03 -7.25
C ILE A 123 -16.79 -2.34 -8.61
N VAL A 124 -16.22 -2.93 -9.67
CA VAL A 124 -16.20 -2.41 -11.02
C VAL A 124 -17.14 -3.26 -11.89
N SER A 125 -18.18 -2.65 -12.42
CA SER A 125 -19.16 -3.28 -13.32
C SER A 125 -18.96 -2.87 -14.79
N MET A 126 -17.74 -2.58 -15.21
CA MET A 126 -17.41 -2.11 -16.54
C MET A 126 -17.11 -3.28 -17.47
N GLU A 127 -17.69 -3.28 -18.66
CA GLU A 127 -17.39 -4.30 -19.67
C GLU A 127 -15.93 -4.25 -20.13
N PRO A 128 -15.31 -5.42 -20.42
CA PRO A 128 -13.95 -5.47 -20.91
C PRO A 128 -13.82 -4.78 -22.27
N ILE A 129 -12.81 -3.95 -22.42
CA ILE A 129 -12.47 -3.29 -23.68
C ILE A 129 -11.70 -4.28 -24.56
N ARG A 130 -12.24 -4.57 -25.73
CA ARG A 130 -11.63 -5.42 -26.74
C ARG A 130 -10.98 -4.59 -27.83
N LEU A 131 -9.66 -4.69 -27.98
CA LEU A 131 -8.88 -4.00 -28.99
C LEU A 131 -8.32 -5.02 -29.99
N PHE A 132 -8.09 -4.59 -31.23
CA PHE A 132 -7.50 -5.41 -32.30
C PHE A 132 -8.27 -6.72 -32.53
N ASP A 133 -9.57 -6.64 -32.82
CA ASP A 133 -10.46 -7.77 -33.07
C ASP A 133 -10.43 -8.86 -31.98
N GLY A 134 -10.25 -8.43 -30.71
CA GLY A 134 -10.18 -9.34 -29.56
C GLY A 134 -8.79 -9.88 -29.23
N GLY A 135 -7.75 -9.45 -29.96
CA GLY A 135 -6.36 -9.83 -29.67
C GLY A 135 -5.77 -9.23 -28.40
N LEU A 136 -6.39 -8.14 -27.87
CA LEU A 136 -6.08 -7.54 -26.58
C LEU A 136 -7.39 -7.27 -25.82
N VAL A 137 -7.56 -7.92 -24.67
CA VAL A 137 -8.71 -7.72 -23.79
C VAL A 137 -8.22 -7.05 -22.50
N ILE A 138 -8.71 -5.84 -22.23
CA ILE A 138 -8.44 -5.11 -20.99
C ILE A 138 -9.70 -5.15 -20.15
N THR A 139 -9.62 -5.78 -18.95
CA THR A 139 -10.76 -5.84 -18.04
C THR A 139 -11.07 -4.47 -17.45
N GLY A 140 -12.34 -4.24 -17.11
CA GLY A 140 -12.76 -2.99 -16.47
C GLY A 140 -12.00 -2.72 -15.16
N GLU A 141 -11.73 -3.78 -14.38
CA GLU A 141 -10.95 -3.70 -13.13
C GLU A 141 -9.53 -3.20 -13.39
N THR A 142 -8.87 -3.71 -14.43
CA THR A 142 -7.51 -3.29 -14.82
C THR A 142 -7.48 -1.79 -15.17
N LEU A 143 -8.42 -1.34 -16.00
CA LEU A 143 -8.49 0.08 -16.40
C LEU A 143 -8.76 0.99 -15.20
N VAL A 144 -9.79 0.68 -14.41
CA VAL A 144 -10.15 1.45 -13.22
C VAL A 144 -9.00 1.48 -12.22
N THR A 145 -8.34 0.35 -11.98
CA THR A 145 -7.18 0.27 -11.08
C THR A 145 -6.06 1.20 -11.52
N ILE A 146 -5.68 1.18 -12.79
CA ILE A 146 -4.60 2.04 -13.32
C ILE A 146 -4.98 3.53 -13.19
N VAL A 147 -6.20 3.89 -13.61
CA VAL A 147 -6.65 5.30 -13.60
C VAL A 147 -6.77 5.82 -12.16
N VAL A 148 -7.47 5.07 -11.29
CA VAL A 148 -7.64 5.47 -9.88
C VAL A 148 -6.29 5.57 -9.18
N SER A 149 -5.40 4.62 -9.40
CA SER A 149 -4.05 4.65 -8.84
C SER A 149 -3.25 5.85 -9.32
N ALA A 150 -3.29 6.17 -10.62
CA ALA A 150 -2.61 7.34 -11.17
C ALA A 150 -3.14 8.64 -10.55
N VAL A 151 -4.46 8.78 -10.42
CA VAL A 151 -5.09 9.94 -9.77
C VAL A 151 -4.65 10.07 -8.31
N ILE A 152 -4.66 8.97 -7.57
CA ILE A 152 -4.23 8.94 -6.16
C ILE A 152 -2.75 9.31 -6.04
N MET A 153 -1.89 8.72 -6.88
CA MET A 153 -0.45 8.99 -6.88
C MET A 153 -0.14 10.47 -7.13
N VAL A 154 -0.76 11.05 -8.16
CA VAL A 154 -0.61 12.48 -8.48
C VAL A 154 -1.21 13.35 -7.38
N GLY A 155 -2.41 13.02 -6.91
CA GLY A 155 -3.08 13.74 -5.83
C GLY A 155 -2.26 13.75 -4.54
N LEU A 156 -1.70 12.62 -4.15
CA LEU A 156 -0.86 12.53 -2.96
C LEU A 156 0.46 13.31 -3.12
N TRP A 157 1.09 13.22 -4.28
CA TRP A 157 2.30 14.01 -4.58
C TRP A 157 2.03 15.52 -4.50
N LEU A 158 0.91 15.98 -5.08
CA LEU A 158 0.48 17.38 -4.98
C LEU A 158 0.16 17.76 -3.53
N PHE A 159 -0.56 16.91 -2.81
CA PHE A 159 -0.91 17.14 -1.40
C PHE A 159 0.35 17.35 -0.56
N VAL A 160 1.33 16.46 -0.65
CA VAL A 160 2.55 16.55 0.17
C VAL A 160 3.40 17.77 -0.22
N ASN A 161 3.51 18.10 -1.50
CA ASN A 161 4.37 19.20 -1.94
C ASN A 161 3.71 20.59 -1.89
N LYS A 162 2.39 20.67 -2.02
CA LYS A 162 1.68 21.95 -2.18
C LYS A 162 0.88 22.39 -0.94
N THR A 163 0.51 21.47 -0.03
CA THR A 163 -0.29 21.82 1.14
C THR A 163 0.56 22.17 2.36
N LYS A 164 -0.02 22.92 3.32
CA LYS A 164 0.63 23.23 4.61
C LYS A 164 0.91 21.96 5.43
N ILE A 165 -0.03 21.00 5.41
CA ILE A 165 0.11 19.71 6.11
C ILE A 165 1.23 18.88 5.48
N GLY A 166 1.29 18.81 4.15
CA GLY A 166 2.35 18.10 3.44
C GLY A 166 3.73 18.70 3.73
N ARG A 167 3.85 20.02 3.75
CA ARG A 167 5.10 20.69 4.11
C ARG A 167 5.50 20.43 5.57
N ALA A 168 4.53 20.38 6.50
CA ALA A 168 4.79 19.95 7.86
C ALA A 168 5.30 18.51 7.94
N MET A 169 4.72 17.60 7.13
CA MET A 169 5.21 16.22 7.00
C MET A 169 6.66 16.16 6.51
N LEU A 170 7.01 16.94 5.49
CA LEU A 170 8.38 17.01 4.97
C LEU A 170 9.34 17.57 6.04
N ALA A 171 8.97 18.63 6.75
CA ALA A 171 9.78 19.18 7.84
C ALA A 171 10.04 18.15 8.96
N VAL A 172 9.01 17.41 9.38
CA VAL A 172 9.13 16.36 10.41
C VAL A 172 9.99 15.19 9.91
N SER A 173 9.99 14.90 8.61
CA SER A 173 10.79 13.84 8.02
C SER A 173 12.30 14.15 8.03
N GLU A 174 12.66 15.41 7.90
CA GLU A 174 14.05 15.89 7.91
C GLU A 174 14.59 16.03 9.34
N ASP A 175 13.88 16.76 10.21
CA ASP A 175 14.27 16.93 11.61
C ASP A 175 13.04 17.23 12.49
N ARG A 176 12.73 16.30 13.40
CA ARG A 176 11.59 16.43 14.33
C ARG A 176 11.77 17.57 15.33
N GLY A 177 13.00 17.75 15.85
CA GLY A 177 13.32 18.77 16.82
C GLY A 177 13.21 20.16 16.21
N ALA A 178 13.85 20.39 15.06
CA ALA A 178 13.77 21.63 14.32
C ALA A 178 12.32 21.95 13.91
N ALA A 179 11.56 20.97 13.42
CA ALA A 179 10.16 21.15 13.06
C ALA A 179 9.31 21.59 14.26
N GLN A 180 9.54 21.01 15.44
CA GLN A 180 8.85 21.36 16.68
C GLN A 180 9.17 22.81 17.13
N LEU A 181 10.43 23.22 17.03
CA LEU A 181 10.86 24.60 17.33
C LEU A 181 10.20 25.62 16.37
N MET A 182 9.92 25.22 15.13
CA MET A 182 9.20 26.03 14.14
C MET A 182 7.67 25.97 14.31
N GLY A 183 7.16 25.40 15.41
CA GLY A 183 5.74 25.36 15.74
C GLY A 183 4.94 24.22 15.07
N VAL A 184 5.62 23.24 14.43
CA VAL A 184 4.94 22.08 13.84
C VAL A 184 4.58 21.08 14.94
N ASN A 185 3.31 20.69 15.01
CA ASN A 185 2.87 19.63 15.91
C ASN A 185 3.25 18.26 15.34
N VAL A 186 4.42 17.75 15.78
CA VAL A 186 4.98 16.46 15.32
C VAL A 186 4.02 15.30 15.57
N ASN A 187 3.33 15.27 16.72
CA ASN A 187 2.40 14.21 17.05
C ASN A 187 1.20 14.17 16.09
N ALA A 188 0.58 15.32 15.85
CA ALA A 188 -0.52 15.43 14.90
C ALA A 188 -0.08 15.06 13.47
N THR A 189 1.11 15.51 13.06
CA THR A 189 1.66 15.22 11.73
C THR A 189 1.85 13.70 11.53
N ILE A 190 2.39 12.99 12.52
CA ILE A 190 2.55 11.52 12.43
C ILE A 190 1.18 10.83 12.41
N SER A 191 0.21 11.22 13.26
CA SER A 191 -1.13 10.63 13.27
C SER A 191 -1.85 10.84 11.93
N ILE A 192 -1.72 12.03 11.31
CA ILE A 192 -2.28 12.31 9.97
C ILE A 192 -1.60 11.42 8.91
N THR A 193 -0.31 11.17 9.03
CA THR A 193 0.41 10.27 8.12
C THR A 193 -0.13 8.85 8.18
N PHE A 194 -0.35 8.32 9.37
CA PHE A 194 -0.99 7.00 9.57
C PHE A 194 -2.43 6.98 9.03
N ALA A 195 -3.18 8.05 9.24
CA ALA A 195 -4.54 8.22 8.71
C ALA A 195 -4.58 8.11 7.19
N ILE A 196 -3.72 8.87 6.50
CA ILE A 196 -3.62 8.85 5.03
C ILE A 196 -3.17 7.46 4.54
N GLY A 197 -2.11 6.90 5.14
CA GLY A 197 -1.62 5.57 4.77
C GLY A 197 -2.72 4.52 4.90
N SER A 198 -3.50 4.54 5.97
CA SER A 198 -4.59 3.58 6.21
C SER A 198 -5.78 3.80 5.26
N ALA A 199 -6.09 5.04 4.88
CA ALA A 199 -7.07 5.32 3.85
C ALA A 199 -6.65 4.75 2.48
N LEU A 200 -5.36 4.91 2.12
CA LEU A 200 -4.79 4.32 0.90
C LEU A 200 -4.82 2.79 0.94
N ALA A 201 -4.55 2.19 2.10
CA ALA A 201 -4.64 0.74 2.29
C ALA A 201 -6.07 0.21 2.05
N ALA A 202 -7.09 0.94 2.49
CA ALA A 202 -8.49 0.57 2.24
C ALA A 202 -8.83 0.58 0.73
N ILE A 203 -8.40 1.60 0.01
CA ILE A 203 -8.59 1.68 -1.45
C ILE A 203 -7.84 0.54 -2.15
N ALA A 204 -6.58 0.33 -1.79
CA ALA A 204 -5.77 -0.76 -2.35
C ALA A 204 -6.41 -2.13 -2.08
N GLY A 205 -6.98 -2.35 -0.88
CA GLY A 205 -7.72 -3.56 -0.53
C GLY A 205 -8.95 -3.77 -1.42
N ALA A 206 -9.73 -2.73 -1.64
CA ALA A 206 -10.91 -2.76 -2.51
C ALA A 206 -10.54 -3.10 -3.97
N LEU A 207 -9.51 -2.44 -4.52
CA LEU A 207 -9.02 -2.67 -5.88
C LEU A 207 -8.40 -4.07 -6.03
N MET A 208 -7.62 -4.50 -5.04
CA MET A 208 -6.98 -5.81 -5.04
C MET A 208 -8.01 -6.94 -4.98
N CYS A 209 -9.02 -6.85 -4.09
CA CYS A 209 -10.07 -7.85 -3.98
C CYS A 209 -10.99 -7.87 -5.21
N SER A 210 -11.10 -6.76 -5.95
CA SER A 210 -11.81 -6.73 -7.23
C SER A 210 -11.05 -7.44 -8.33
N ALA A 211 -9.71 -7.29 -8.37
CA ALA A 211 -8.86 -7.99 -9.33
C ALA A 211 -8.64 -9.47 -8.99
N TYR A 212 -8.61 -9.79 -7.70
CA TYR A 212 -8.41 -11.15 -7.16
C TYR A 212 -9.56 -11.47 -6.19
N PRO A 213 -10.65 -12.09 -6.66
CA PRO A 213 -11.92 -12.18 -5.94
C PRO A 213 -11.93 -13.21 -4.80
N ILE A 214 -10.83 -13.34 -4.06
CA ILE A 214 -10.70 -14.21 -2.89
C ILE A 214 -10.26 -13.37 -1.71
N LEU A 215 -11.07 -13.36 -0.67
CA LEU A 215 -10.82 -12.63 0.58
C LEU A 215 -10.70 -13.60 1.75
N GLN A 216 -9.57 -13.57 2.44
CA GLN A 216 -9.26 -14.37 3.63
C GLN A 216 -8.51 -13.51 4.65
N PRO A 217 -8.45 -13.94 5.93
CA PRO A 217 -7.77 -13.17 6.98
C PRO A 217 -6.29 -12.89 6.74
N THR A 218 -5.65 -13.61 5.80
CA THR A 218 -4.25 -13.43 5.41
C THR A 218 -4.07 -12.71 4.07
N THR A 219 -5.15 -12.28 3.42
CA THR A 219 -5.12 -11.68 2.07
C THR A 219 -4.18 -10.48 1.95
N GLY A 220 -4.02 -9.69 3.00
CA GLY A 220 -3.14 -8.51 2.99
C GLY A 220 -1.66 -8.79 3.26
N ALA A 221 -1.30 -9.97 3.77
CA ALA A 221 0.05 -10.25 4.25
C ALA A 221 1.10 -10.22 3.12
N MET A 222 0.93 -11.04 2.07
CA MET A 222 1.88 -11.09 0.95
C MET A 222 1.91 -9.79 0.12
N PRO A 223 0.78 -9.21 -0.29
CA PRO A 223 0.78 -7.90 -0.94
C PRO A 223 1.40 -6.80 -0.09
N GLY A 224 1.21 -6.83 1.23
CA GLY A 224 1.85 -5.92 2.16
C GLY A 224 3.37 -6.03 2.13
N ILE A 225 3.92 -7.25 2.24
CA ILE A 225 5.37 -7.49 2.16
C ILE A 225 5.92 -7.06 0.79
N LYS A 226 5.28 -7.43 -0.31
CA LYS A 226 5.72 -7.05 -1.66
C LYS A 226 5.69 -5.53 -1.88
N ALA A 227 4.68 -4.86 -1.37
CA ALA A 227 4.62 -3.40 -1.45
C ALA A 227 5.68 -2.71 -0.57
N PHE A 228 6.01 -3.28 0.59
CA PHE A 228 7.18 -2.84 1.37
C PHE A 228 8.47 -3.00 0.56
N VAL A 229 8.66 -4.16 -0.09
CA VAL A 229 9.77 -4.40 -1.02
C VAL A 229 9.79 -3.35 -2.14
N ALA A 230 8.63 -3.04 -2.72
CA ALA A 230 8.48 -2.00 -3.74
C ALA A 230 8.89 -0.61 -3.24
N ALA A 231 8.51 -0.26 -2.00
CA ALA A 231 8.90 1.00 -1.37
C ALA A 231 10.42 1.09 -1.16
N VAL A 232 11.05 0.00 -0.72
CA VAL A 232 12.51 -0.09 -0.53
C VAL A 232 13.23 -0.06 -1.88
N PHE A 233 12.77 -0.83 -2.85
CA PHE A 233 13.28 -0.88 -4.22
C PHE A 233 13.25 0.51 -4.89
N GLY A 234 12.13 1.22 -4.74
CA GLY A 234 11.97 2.57 -5.27
C GLY A 234 12.79 3.62 -4.53
N GLY A 235 13.09 3.39 -3.25
CA GLY A 235 13.76 4.31 -2.33
C GLY A 235 12.82 4.77 -1.23
N ILE A 236 12.84 4.08 -0.10
CA ILE A 236 11.92 4.32 1.02
C ILE A 236 12.04 5.76 1.53
N GLY A 237 10.89 6.43 1.73
CA GLY A 237 10.82 7.85 2.07
C GLY A 237 10.69 8.79 0.85
N SER A 238 10.83 8.26 -0.37
CA SER A 238 10.61 9.01 -1.61
C SER A 238 9.26 8.63 -2.22
N ILE A 239 8.30 9.57 -2.27
CA ILE A 239 6.98 9.34 -2.87
C ILE A 239 7.09 8.90 -4.34
N PRO A 240 7.84 9.64 -5.21
CA PRO A 240 8.05 9.18 -6.59
C PRO A 240 8.77 7.83 -6.67
N GLY A 241 9.69 7.56 -5.71
CA GLY A 241 10.37 6.28 -5.61
C GLY A 241 9.40 5.13 -5.38
N ALA A 242 8.52 5.24 -4.40
CA ALA A 242 7.52 4.21 -4.10
C ALA A 242 6.56 3.96 -5.28
N MET A 243 6.18 5.03 -6.00
CA MET A 243 5.33 4.91 -7.20
C MET A 243 6.02 4.08 -8.29
N VAL A 244 7.23 4.47 -8.66
CA VAL A 244 8.01 3.76 -9.69
C VAL A 244 8.35 2.35 -9.24
N GLY A 245 8.75 2.18 -7.98
CA GLY A 245 9.08 0.88 -7.40
C GLY A 245 7.89 -0.08 -7.42
N GLY A 246 6.69 0.38 -7.06
CA GLY A 246 5.46 -0.40 -7.11
C GLY A 246 5.11 -0.86 -8.51
N ILE A 247 5.13 0.07 -9.48
CA ILE A 247 4.83 -0.22 -10.88
C ILE A 247 5.83 -1.22 -11.46
N LEU A 248 7.13 -0.99 -11.28
CA LEU A 248 8.17 -1.88 -11.80
C LEU A 248 8.06 -3.28 -11.21
N LEU A 249 7.83 -3.37 -9.89
CA LEU A 249 7.73 -4.65 -9.21
C LEU A 249 6.52 -5.46 -9.68
N GLY A 250 5.36 -4.83 -9.88
CA GLY A 250 4.18 -5.50 -10.42
C GLY A 250 4.38 -5.98 -11.87
N VAL A 251 5.06 -5.19 -12.70
CA VAL A 251 5.42 -5.60 -14.07
C VAL A 251 6.39 -6.77 -14.04
N ILE A 252 7.45 -6.73 -13.21
CA ILE A 252 8.41 -7.83 -13.05
C ILE A 252 7.70 -9.10 -12.59
N GLU A 253 6.85 -9.01 -11.57
CA GLU A 253 6.10 -10.16 -11.06
C GLU A 253 5.21 -10.78 -12.14
N ASN A 254 4.45 -9.95 -12.87
CA ASN A 254 3.53 -10.46 -13.87
C ASN A 254 4.26 -11.07 -15.07
N LEU A 255 5.35 -10.47 -15.54
CA LEU A 255 6.18 -11.05 -16.60
C LEU A 255 6.87 -12.34 -16.12
N SER A 256 7.30 -12.40 -14.87
CA SER A 256 7.87 -13.64 -14.29
C SER A 256 6.85 -14.77 -14.25
N LYS A 257 5.59 -14.48 -13.89
CA LYS A 257 4.49 -15.44 -13.92
C LYS A 257 4.20 -15.96 -15.32
N ALA A 258 4.27 -15.06 -16.32
CA ALA A 258 3.93 -15.37 -17.70
C ALA A 258 5.01 -16.18 -18.43
N TYR A 259 6.29 -15.83 -18.24
CA TYR A 259 7.39 -16.36 -19.06
C TYR A 259 8.31 -17.35 -18.32
N ILE A 260 8.32 -17.35 -16.98
CA ILE A 260 9.23 -18.19 -16.20
C ILE A 260 8.42 -19.22 -15.41
N SER A 261 7.77 -18.80 -14.33
CA SER A 261 6.95 -19.67 -13.49
C SER A 261 6.15 -18.86 -12.49
N THR A 262 4.89 -19.23 -12.31
CA THR A 262 4.03 -18.64 -11.27
C THR A 262 4.57 -18.92 -9.86
N GLN A 263 5.18 -20.09 -9.63
CA GLN A 263 5.72 -20.48 -8.33
C GLN A 263 7.01 -19.71 -7.98
N LEU A 264 7.82 -19.37 -9.01
CA LEU A 264 9.09 -18.67 -8.83
C LEU A 264 8.93 -17.13 -8.86
N ALA A 265 7.77 -16.62 -9.23
CA ALA A 265 7.57 -15.18 -9.39
C ALA A 265 7.90 -14.38 -8.12
N ASP A 266 7.51 -14.88 -6.96
CA ASP A 266 7.83 -14.25 -5.68
C ASP A 266 9.33 -14.28 -5.39
N ALA A 267 10.00 -15.40 -5.64
CA ALA A 267 11.44 -15.51 -5.48
C ALA A 267 12.19 -14.53 -6.40
N ILE A 268 11.73 -14.35 -7.64
CA ILE A 268 12.32 -13.41 -8.61
C ILE A 268 12.15 -11.96 -8.11
N VAL A 269 10.97 -11.61 -7.61
CA VAL A 269 10.69 -10.28 -7.04
C VAL A 269 11.65 -9.96 -5.89
N PHE A 270 11.84 -10.90 -4.95
CA PHE A 270 12.77 -10.70 -3.83
C PHE A 270 14.25 -10.72 -4.29
N ALA A 271 14.60 -11.55 -5.27
CA ALA A 271 15.95 -11.56 -5.84
C ALA A 271 16.30 -10.23 -6.52
N VAL A 272 15.36 -9.66 -7.28
CA VAL A 272 15.55 -8.34 -7.91
C VAL A 272 15.75 -7.25 -6.84
N LEU A 273 15.01 -7.28 -5.72
CA LEU A 273 15.25 -6.37 -4.62
C LEU A 273 16.69 -6.49 -4.09
N ILE A 274 17.14 -7.73 -3.81
CA ILE A 274 18.48 -7.97 -3.28
C ILE A 274 19.54 -7.40 -4.23
N VAL A 275 19.42 -7.69 -5.54
CA VAL A 275 20.36 -7.17 -6.56
C VAL A 275 20.36 -5.64 -6.57
N VAL A 276 19.20 -5.01 -6.54
CA VAL A 276 19.12 -3.54 -6.55
C VAL A 276 19.74 -2.94 -5.29
N LEU A 277 19.50 -3.53 -4.11
CA LEU A 277 20.09 -3.03 -2.87
C LEU A 277 21.62 -3.23 -2.80
N LEU A 278 22.14 -4.30 -3.41
CA LEU A 278 23.59 -4.50 -3.53
C LEU A 278 24.25 -3.43 -4.44
N VAL A 279 23.57 -3.04 -5.52
CA VAL A 279 24.08 -2.03 -6.47
C VAL A 279 23.81 -0.61 -5.98
N LYS A 280 22.60 -0.37 -5.44
CA LYS A 280 22.14 0.94 -4.98
C LYS A 280 21.38 0.84 -3.67
N PRO A 281 22.04 0.84 -2.51
CA PRO A 281 21.45 0.59 -1.21
C PRO A 281 20.38 1.63 -0.81
N THR A 282 20.34 2.79 -1.47
CA THR A 282 19.28 3.81 -1.26
C THR A 282 18.01 3.56 -2.08
N GLY A 283 17.97 2.53 -2.90
CA GLY A 283 16.92 2.32 -3.89
C GLY A 283 17.05 3.19 -5.14
N ILE A 284 16.18 3.03 -6.13
CA ILE A 284 16.29 3.67 -7.44
C ILE A 284 16.25 5.21 -7.34
N LEU A 285 15.31 5.77 -6.59
CA LEU A 285 15.08 7.22 -6.42
C LEU A 285 15.27 7.69 -4.96
N GLY A 286 15.97 6.91 -4.14
CA GLY A 286 16.26 7.27 -2.76
C GLY A 286 17.31 8.39 -2.67
N LYS A 287 17.14 9.28 -1.68
CA LYS A 287 18.12 10.33 -1.38
C LYS A 287 19.24 9.74 -0.54
N LYS A 288 20.49 10.15 -0.80
CA LYS A 288 21.61 9.86 0.09
C LYS A 288 21.38 10.58 1.41
N ILE A 289 21.39 9.84 2.51
CA ILE A 289 21.36 10.40 3.85
C ILE A 289 22.77 10.92 4.13
N ASN A 290 22.96 12.23 4.07
CA ASN A 290 24.19 12.83 4.60
C ASN A 290 24.09 12.79 6.11
N VAL A 291 24.79 11.85 6.74
CA VAL A 291 24.99 11.86 8.19
C VAL A 291 25.81 13.13 8.48
N LYS A 292 25.16 14.14 9.06
CA LYS A 292 25.90 15.25 9.65
C LYS A 292 26.62 14.70 10.87
N VAL A 293 27.96 14.61 10.78
CA VAL A 293 28.86 14.31 11.88
C VAL A 293 28.83 15.48 12.86
#